data_b0e3723f1a1fb3dd1ed0239bdc4ff69b
#
_entry.id   b0e3723f1a1fb3dd1ed0239bdc4ff69b
#
_cell.length_a   1.000
_cell.length_b   1.000
_cell.length_c   1.000
_cell.angle_alpha   90.00
_cell.angle_beta   90.00
_cell.angle_gamma   90.00
#
_symmetry.space_group_name_H-M   'P 1'
#
loop_
_entity.id
_entity.type
_entity.pdbx_description
1 polymer ?
#
loop_
_entity_poly.entity_id
_entity_poly.type
_entity_poly.pdbx_seq_one_letter_code
_entity_poly.pdbx_strand_id
1 'polypeptide(L)'
;MFYDVLGDVVCGGFAMPIREAYAKEIYIVCSGELMALYAANNICKGVLKFANSGGVRIGGLICNSRNVDNEKDMVEAFAKKLGTQMIYFIPRDNVVQRAEIKKQTVIEFDKDCAQADVYRQLAKNIEENEMFVIPKPMDMQDLEDHMMEYGFMEEYERTTDGKNAAA
;
A
#
# COMPACT_ATOMS: atom_id res chain seq x y z
N MET A 1 10.50 -13.25 11.73
CA MET A 1 11.49 -13.03 10.64
C MET A 1 10.78 -12.28 9.53
N PHE A 2 11.39 -11.22 9.00
CA PHE A 2 10.85 -10.45 7.88
C PHE A 2 11.62 -10.81 6.60
N TYR A 3 10.90 -10.95 5.50
CA TYR A 3 11.46 -11.12 4.16
C TYR A 3 11.13 -9.85 3.38
N ASP A 4 12.14 -9.06 3.05
CA ASP A 4 11.99 -7.93 2.14
C ASP A 4 12.06 -8.44 0.70
N VAL A 5 10.97 -8.27 -0.03
CA VAL A 5 10.83 -8.79 -1.39
C VAL A 5 10.45 -7.65 -2.32
N LEU A 6 11.19 -7.54 -3.43
CA LEU A 6 10.87 -6.57 -4.48
C LEU A 6 9.44 -6.79 -5.00
N GLY A 7 8.66 -5.72 -5.01
CA GLY A 7 7.29 -5.71 -5.53
C GLY A 7 7.20 -5.76 -7.05
N ASP A 8 8.32 -5.75 -7.74
CA ASP A 8 8.42 -5.83 -9.20
C ASP A 8 8.21 -7.29 -9.64
N VAL A 9 7.02 -7.60 -9.88
CA VAL A 9 6.22 -8.78 -9.64
C VAL A 9 6.48 -9.97 -10.55
N VAL A 10 7.42 -9.95 -11.42
CA VAL A 10 7.51 -11.02 -12.45
C VAL A 10 8.66 -11.99 -12.21
N CYS A 11 9.50 -11.74 -11.24
CA CYS A 11 10.58 -12.66 -10.94
C CYS A 11 10.13 -13.75 -9.94
N GLY A 12 10.47 -14.98 -10.26
CA GLY A 12 10.18 -16.15 -9.40
C GLY A 12 10.64 -16.04 -7.95
N GLY A 13 11.42 -14.99 -7.61
CA GLY A 13 11.83 -14.66 -6.24
C GLY A 13 10.70 -14.28 -5.30
N PHE A 14 9.66 -13.57 -5.81
CA PHE A 14 8.48 -13.24 -5.00
C PHE A 14 7.69 -14.48 -4.58
N ALA A 15 7.57 -15.44 -5.47
CA ALA A 15 6.77 -16.64 -5.21
C ALA A 15 7.47 -17.64 -4.26
N MET A 16 8.79 -17.58 -4.12
CA MET A 16 9.55 -18.56 -3.35
C MET A 16 9.21 -18.54 -1.85
N PRO A 17 9.22 -17.42 -1.13
CA PRO A 17 8.86 -17.40 0.29
C PRO A 17 7.41 -17.86 0.55
N ILE A 18 6.52 -17.61 -0.40
CA ILE A 18 5.12 -18.00 -0.34
C ILE A 18 4.97 -19.50 -0.64
N ARG A 19 5.58 -19.96 -1.74
CA ARG A 19 5.50 -21.35 -2.20
C ARG A 19 6.11 -22.35 -1.22
N GLU A 20 7.22 -21.95 -0.60
CA GLU A 20 7.93 -22.78 0.39
C GLU A 20 7.36 -22.60 1.81
N ALA A 21 6.24 -21.87 1.95
CA ALA A 21 5.55 -21.60 3.21
C ALA A 21 6.42 -20.91 4.30
N TYR A 22 7.46 -20.18 3.89
CA TYR A 22 8.27 -19.36 4.81
C TYR A 22 7.56 -18.10 5.26
N ALA A 23 6.75 -17.50 4.38
CA ALA A 23 5.94 -16.33 4.67
C ALA A 23 4.46 -16.70 4.66
N LYS A 24 3.76 -16.41 5.76
CA LYS A 24 2.31 -16.62 5.90
C LYS A 24 1.53 -15.31 5.85
N GLU A 25 2.15 -14.24 6.27
CA GLU A 25 1.59 -12.91 6.38
C GLU A 25 2.30 -11.97 5.43
N ILE A 26 1.54 -11.27 4.60
CA ILE A 26 2.07 -10.37 3.59
C ILE A 26 1.53 -8.97 3.85
N TYR A 27 2.43 -8.00 3.95
CA TYR A 27 2.14 -6.58 3.94
C TYR A 27 2.66 -5.99 2.64
N ILE A 28 1.80 -5.27 1.92
CA ILE A 28 2.18 -4.68 0.63
C ILE A 28 2.45 -3.19 0.84
N VAL A 29 3.68 -2.77 0.53
CA VAL A 29 4.05 -1.36 0.52
C VAL A 29 3.73 -0.79 -0.87
N CYS A 30 2.92 0.26 -0.92
CA CYS A 30 2.53 0.94 -2.15
C CYS A 30 2.44 2.46 -1.94
N SER A 31 2.18 3.19 -2.99
CA SER A 31 1.81 4.62 -2.98
C SER A 31 0.47 4.80 -3.71
N GLY A 32 -0.04 6.03 -3.78
CA GLY A 32 -1.23 6.35 -4.56
C GLY A 32 -1.00 6.46 -6.07
N GLU A 33 0.21 6.22 -6.56
CA GLU A 33 0.49 6.22 -8.00
C GLU A 33 -0.14 5.00 -8.68
N LEU A 34 -0.70 5.20 -9.90
CA LEU A 34 -1.37 4.13 -10.66
C LEU A 34 -0.53 2.86 -10.75
N MET A 35 0.76 3.00 -11.09
CA MET A 35 1.64 1.85 -11.26
C MET A 35 1.93 1.12 -9.95
N ALA A 36 1.95 1.84 -8.81
CA ALA A 36 2.10 1.24 -7.50
C ALA A 36 0.86 0.45 -7.08
N LEU A 37 -0.34 0.97 -7.33
CA LEU A 37 -1.61 0.26 -7.07
C LEU A 37 -1.79 -0.92 -8.03
N TYR A 38 -1.40 -0.77 -9.30
CA TYR A 38 -1.37 -1.88 -10.26
C TYR A 38 -0.45 -3.03 -9.80
N ALA A 39 0.77 -2.70 -9.34
CA ALA A 39 1.69 -3.68 -8.79
C ALA A 39 1.12 -4.36 -7.53
N ALA A 40 0.55 -3.59 -6.61
CA ALA A 40 -0.10 -4.11 -5.40
C ALA A 40 -1.26 -5.06 -5.74
N ASN A 41 -2.10 -4.72 -6.73
CA ASN A 41 -3.18 -5.59 -7.20
C ASN A 41 -2.64 -6.90 -7.82
N ASN A 42 -1.54 -6.84 -8.56
CA ASN A 42 -0.91 -8.03 -9.14
C ASN A 42 -0.27 -8.93 -8.05
N ILE A 43 0.30 -8.34 -6.99
CA ILE A 43 0.73 -9.09 -5.82
C ILE A 43 -0.46 -9.83 -5.20
N CYS A 44 -1.60 -9.17 -5.03
CA CYS A 44 -2.83 -9.79 -4.54
C CYS A 44 -3.31 -10.94 -5.44
N LYS A 45 -3.22 -10.81 -6.78
CA LYS A 45 -3.49 -11.91 -7.72
C LYS A 45 -2.54 -13.09 -7.51
N GLY A 46 -1.26 -12.80 -7.24
CA GLY A 46 -0.26 -13.80 -6.89
C GLY A 46 -0.59 -14.53 -5.59
N VAL A 47 -0.89 -13.78 -4.53
CA VAL A 47 -1.25 -14.34 -3.21
C VAL A 47 -2.49 -15.21 -3.31
N LEU A 48 -3.52 -14.80 -4.07
CA LEU A 48 -4.75 -15.56 -4.25
C LEU A 48 -4.48 -16.98 -4.80
N LYS A 49 -3.51 -17.14 -5.70
CA LYS A 49 -3.13 -18.45 -6.25
C LYS A 49 -2.59 -19.42 -5.19
N PHE A 50 -1.92 -18.90 -4.16
CA PHE A 50 -1.30 -19.70 -3.10
C PHE A 50 -2.11 -19.73 -1.81
N ALA A 51 -3.15 -18.90 -1.67
CA ALA A 51 -3.92 -18.76 -0.44
C ALA A 51 -4.56 -20.06 0.04
N ASN A 52 -5.01 -20.92 -0.90
CA ASN A 52 -5.66 -22.19 -0.57
C ASN A 52 -4.69 -23.34 -0.29
N SER A 53 -3.49 -23.31 -0.88
CA SER A 53 -2.48 -24.38 -0.73
C SER A 53 -1.42 -24.06 0.33
N GLY A 54 -1.04 -22.78 0.48
CA GLY A 54 0.06 -22.36 1.37
C GLY A 54 -0.40 -21.63 2.64
N GLY A 55 -1.71 -21.34 2.78
CA GLY A 55 -2.23 -20.62 3.96
C GLY A 55 -1.79 -19.17 4.06
N VAL A 56 -1.22 -18.58 2.99
CA VAL A 56 -0.77 -17.20 2.95
C VAL A 56 -1.95 -16.21 2.96
N ARG A 57 -1.80 -15.09 3.65
CA ARG A 57 -2.83 -14.05 3.83
C ARG A 57 -2.22 -12.66 3.69
N ILE A 58 -3.03 -11.70 3.27
CA ILE A 58 -2.69 -10.28 3.30
C ILE A 58 -3.05 -9.72 4.67
N GLY A 59 -2.07 -9.13 5.36
CA GLY A 59 -2.26 -8.39 6.62
C GLY A 59 -2.70 -6.95 6.37
N GLY A 60 -2.37 -6.39 5.21
CA GLY A 60 -2.79 -5.05 4.84
C GLY A 60 -1.85 -4.34 3.88
N LEU A 61 -2.23 -3.12 3.52
CA LEU A 61 -1.42 -2.21 2.74
C LEU A 61 -0.71 -1.20 3.65
N ILE A 62 0.49 -0.82 3.29
CA ILE A 62 1.25 0.26 3.91
C ILE A 62 1.45 1.32 2.83
N CYS A 63 0.82 2.49 3.01
CA CYS A 63 1.00 3.58 2.07
C CYS A 63 2.30 4.34 2.39
N ASN A 64 3.28 4.27 1.50
CA ASN A 64 4.49 5.10 1.56
C ASN A 64 4.31 6.28 0.60
N SER A 65 3.89 7.43 1.14
CA SER A 65 3.42 8.58 0.39
C SER A 65 4.43 9.12 -0.63
N ARG A 66 3.92 9.41 -1.81
CA ARG A 66 4.58 10.15 -2.89
C ARG A 66 4.01 11.57 -3.07
N ASN A 67 3.15 12.01 -2.12
CA ASN A 67 2.42 13.26 -2.19
C ASN A 67 1.48 13.35 -3.42
N VAL A 68 0.84 12.24 -3.75
CA VAL A 68 -0.26 12.22 -4.72
C VAL A 68 -1.50 12.84 -4.06
N ASP A 69 -2.31 13.56 -4.83
CA ASP A 69 -3.54 14.17 -4.33
C ASP A 69 -4.49 13.07 -3.80
N ASN A 70 -5.14 13.34 -2.67
CA ASN A 70 -6.04 12.40 -1.98
C ASN A 70 -5.44 11.00 -1.71
N GLU A 71 -4.11 10.87 -1.68
CA GLU A 71 -3.38 9.59 -1.65
C GLU A 71 -3.84 8.68 -0.51
N LYS A 72 -4.04 9.24 0.68
CA LYS A 72 -4.45 8.45 1.84
C LYS A 72 -5.82 7.82 1.63
N ASP A 73 -6.80 8.61 1.22
CA ASP A 73 -8.18 8.15 1.03
C ASP A 73 -8.27 7.17 -0.15
N MET A 74 -7.52 7.43 -1.22
CA MET A 74 -7.40 6.56 -2.39
C MET A 74 -6.86 5.18 -2.00
N VAL A 75 -5.74 5.10 -1.28
CA VAL A 75 -5.13 3.82 -0.87
C VAL A 75 -5.99 3.11 0.18
N GLU A 76 -6.65 3.85 1.07
CA GLU A 76 -7.58 3.27 2.04
C GLU A 76 -8.80 2.64 1.36
N ALA A 77 -9.39 3.32 0.38
CA ALA A 77 -10.51 2.79 -0.39
C ALA A 77 -10.08 1.61 -1.27
N PHE A 78 -8.88 1.66 -1.84
CA PHE A 78 -8.29 0.54 -2.57
C PHE A 78 -8.13 -0.70 -1.68
N ALA A 79 -7.61 -0.54 -0.46
CA ALA A 79 -7.50 -1.63 0.51
C ALA A 79 -8.88 -2.25 0.82
N LYS A 80 -9.91 -1.43 1.01
CA LYS A 80 -11.29 -1.89 1.24
C LYS A 80 -11.83 -2.68 0.04
N LYS A 81 -11.61 -2.23 -1.19
CA LYS A 81 -12.00 -2.96 -2.42
C LYS A 81 -11.29 -4.33 -2.51
N LEU A 82 -10.02 -4.42 -2.11
CA LEU A 82 -9.27 -5.68 -2.01
C LEU A 82 -9.74 -6.60 -0.85
N GLY A 83 -10.62 -6.11 0.02
CA GLY A 83 -11.12 -6.83 1.19
C GLY A 83 -10.15 -6.84 2.37
N THR A 84 -9.19 -5.92 2.39
CA THR A 84 -8.20 -5.73 3.46
C THR A 84 -8.27 -4.32 4.05
N GLN A 85 -7.24 -3.90 4.74
CA GLN A 85 -7.12 -2.60 5.38
C GLN A 85 -5.82 -1.89 5.00
N MET A 86 -5.78 -0.58 5.16
CA MET A 86 -4.52 0.15 5.22
C MET A 86 -3.98 0.11 6.65
N ILE A 87 -2.85 -0.54 6.87
CA ILE A 87 -2.19 -0.66 8.19
C ILE A 87 -1.70 0.71 8.66
N TYR A 88 -1.05 1.44 7.76
CA TYR A 88 -0.53 2.76 8.08
C TYR A 88 -0.27 3.60 6.84
N PHE A 89 -0.36 4.92 7.02
CA PHE A 89 0.06 5.92 6.06
C PHE A 89 1.36 6.56 6.53
N ILE A 90 2.43 6.41 5.73
CA ILE A 90 3.73 7.00 6.01
C ILE A 90 3.85 8.29 5.20
N PRO A 91 3.78 9.46 5.83
CA PRO A 91 3.95 10.74 5.12
C PRO A 91 5.37 10.86 4.59
N ARG A 92 5.52 11.58 3.48
CA ARG A 92 6.84 11.87 2.91
C ARG A 92 7.55 12.93 3.75
N ASP A 93 8.76 12.63 4.20
CA ASP A 93 9.62 13.56 4.94
C ASP A 93 11.06 13.52 4.40
N ASN A 94 11.66 14.71 4.29
CA ASN A 94 13.04 14.85 3.83
C ASN A 94 14.07 14.30 4.82
N VAL A 95 13.70 14.03 6.07
CA VAL A 95 14.60 13.38 7.04
C VAL A 95 15.03 12.01 6.56
N VAL A 96 14.16 11.29 5.83
CA VAL A 96 14.48 9.98 5.22
C VAL A 96 15.67 10.10 4.29
N GLN A 97 15.62 11.05 3.33
CA GLN A 97 16.72 11.27 2.41
C GLN A 97 18.03 11.68 3.12
N ARG A 98 17.91 12.49 4.18
CA ARG A 98 19.10 12.88 4.98
C ARG A 98 19.72 11.71 5.71
N ALA A 99 18.90 10.80 6.24
CA ALA A 99 19.36 9.57 6.89
C ALA A 99 20.02 8.62 5.87
N GLU A 100 19.42 8.45 4.69
CA GLU A 100 19.97 7.62 3.60
C GLU A 100 21.38 8.10 3.15
N ILE A 101 21.57 9.41 2.98
CA ILE A 101 22.89 9.99 2.65
C ILE A 101 23.95 9.62 3.72
N LYS A 102 23.51 9.50 4.97
CA LYS A 102 24.37 9.07 6.09
C LYS A 102 24.49 7.56 6.23
N LYS A 103 23.81 6.79 5.37
CA LYS A 103 23.72 5.32 5.44
C LYS A 103 23.17 4.83 6.78
N GLN A 104 22.19 5.53 7.30
CA GLN A 104 21.53 5.26 8.58
C GLN A 104 20.03 5.11 8.35
N THR A 105 19.37 4.35 9.21
CA THR A 105 17.90 4.41 9.31
C THR A 105 17.49 5.75 9.92
N VAL A 106 16.23 6.16 9.73
CA VAL A 106 15.72 7.40 10.35
C VAL A 106 15.87 7.35 11.88
N ILE A 107 15.63 6.20 12.50
CA ILE A 107 15.71 6.01 13.94
C ILE A 107 17.16 6.13 14.45
N GLU A 108 18.15 5.67 13.68
CA GLU A 108 19.57 5.84 14.02
C GLU A 108 20.04 7.28 13.79
N PHE A 109 19.50 7.94 12.75
CA PHE A 109 19.86 9.30 12.39
C PHE A 109 19.30 10.34 13.37
N ASP A 110 18.02 10.23 13.69
CA ASP A 110 17.31 11.11 14.63
C ASP A 110 16.13 10.34 15.26
N LYS A 111 16.38 9.71 16.39
CA LYS A 111 15.39 8.89 17.10
C LYS A 111 14.19 9.66 17.64
N ASP A 112 14.32 10.97 17.81
CA ASP A 112 13.32 11.84 18.44
C ASP A 112 12.52 12.67 17.41
N CYS A 113 12.79 12.50 16.11
CA CYS A 113 12.04 13.17 15.05
C CYS A 113 10.63 12.52 14.84
N ALA A 114 9.70 13.33 14.33
CA ALA A 114 8.33 12.88 14.06
C ALA A 114 8.27 11.65 13.13
N GLN A 115 9.17 11.57 12.13
CA GLN A 115 9.21 10.43 11.21
C GLN A 115 9.66 9.14 11.90
N ALA A 116 10.51 9.21 12.94
CA ALA A 116 10.86 8.04 13.75
C ALA A 116 9.64 7.50 14.51
N ASP A 117 8.77 8.38 15.01
CA ASP A 117 7.53 7.97 15.66
C ASP A 117 6.54 7.35 14.68
N VAL A 118 6.48 7.84 13.43
CA VAL A 118 5.71 7.21 12.34
C VAL A 118 6.13 5.73 12.15
N TYR A 119 7.42 5.46 12.09
CA TYR A 119 7.92 4.07 11.93
C TYR A 119 7.67 3.20 13.17
N ARG A 120 7.77 3.75 14.37
CA ARG A 120 7.41 3.01 15.60
C ARG A 120 5.93 2.66 15.62
N GLN A 121 5.07 3.60 15.21
CA GLN A 121 3.63 3.34 15.15
C GLN A 121 3.30 2.30 14.08
N LEU A 122 3.95 2.35 12.90
CA LEU A 122 3.82 1.31 11.89
C LEU A 122 4.19 -0.07 12.45
N ALA A 123 5.34 -0.17 13.14
CA ALA A 123 5.79 -1.43 13.74
C ALA A 123 4.76 -1.97 14.73
N LYS A 124 4.22 -1.10 15.59
CA LYS A 124 3.16 -1.44 16.53
C LYS A 124 1.89 -1.92 15.83
N ASN A 125 1.43 -1.21 14.79
CA ASN A 125 0.24 -1.60 14.04
C ASN A 125 0.40 -2.97 13.35
N ILE A 126 1.60 -3.29 12.86
CA ILE A 126 1.91 -4.62 12.30
C ILE A 126 1.88 -5.70 13.39
N GLU A 127 2.45 -5.43 14.56
CA GLU A 127 2.52 -6.38 15.69
C GLU A 127 1.12 -6.66 16.27
N GLU A 128 0.27 -5.64 16.36
CA GLU A 128 -1.09 -5.73 16.90
C GLU A 128 -2.14 -6.15 15.85
N ASN A 129 -1.73 -6.37 14.58
CA ASN A 129 -2.68 -6.71 13.52
C ASN A 129 -3.25 -8.12 13.70
N GLU A 130 -4.55 -8.23 13.72
CA GLU A 130 -5.29 -9.50 13.76
C GLU A 130 -6.06 -9.78 12.46
N MET A 131 -6.06 -8.82 11.50
CA MET A 131 -6.78 -8.96 10.25
C MET A 131 -5.88 -9.58 9.17
N PHE A 132 -6.17 -10.83 8.81
CA PHE A 132 -5.48 -11.56 7.76
C PHE A 132 -6.50 -12.16 6.79
N VAL A 133 -6.43 -11.75 5.53
CA VAL A 133 -7.48 -12.06 4.54
C VAL A 133 -6.92 -12.70 3.28
N ILE A 134 -7.79 -13.42 2.56
CA ILE A 134 -7.59 -13.76 1.16
C ILE A 134 -8.02 -12.53 0.35
N PRO A 135 -7.13 -11.92 -0.44
CA PRO A 135 -7.46 -10.70 -1.16
C PRO A 135 -8.47 -10.96 -2.29
N LYS A 136 -9.19 -9.90 -2.65
CA LYS A 136 -10.10 -9.82 -3.80
C LYS A 136 -9.51 -8.89 -4.85
N PRO A 137 -8.57 -9.36 -5.69
CA PRO A 137 -7.95 -8.48 -6.67
C PRO A 137 -8.97 -7.99 -7.70
N MET A 138 -8.78 -6.75 -8.13
CA MET A 138 -9.61 -6.10 -9.13
C MET A 138 -9.15 -6.44 -10.55
N ASP A 139 -10.05 -6.30 -11.53
CA ASP A 139 -9.64 -6.26 -12.93
C ASP A 139 -9.04 -4.88 -13.28
N MET A 140 -8.63 -4.71 -14.54
CA MET A 140 -7.93 -3.48 -14.94
C MET A 140 -8.89 -2.30 -15.01
N GLN A 141 -10.12 -2.52 -15.48
CA GLN A 141 -11.12 -1.46 -15.60
C GLN A 141 -11.55 -0.94 -14.21
N ASP A 142 -11.80 -1.84 -13.27
CA ASP A 142 -12.14 -1.46 -11.89
C ASP A 142 -11.02 -0.66 -11.22
N LEU A 143 -9.76 -0.97 -11.54
CA LEU A 143 -8.60 -0.23 -11.03
C LEU A 143 -8.50 1.16 -11.64
N GLU A 144 -8.70 1.28 -12.95
CA GLU A 144 -8.71 2.57 -13.66
C GLU A 144 -9.86 3.46 -13.16
N ASP A 145 -11.07 2.90 -13.00
CA ASP A 145 -12.22 3.60 -12.46
C ASP A 145 -11.97 4.09 -11.03
N HIS A 146 -11.31 3.27 -10.20
CA HIS A 146 -10.91 3.66 -8.86
C HIS A 146 -9.94 4.85 -8.88
N MET A 147 -8.97 4.84 -9.78
CA MET A 147 -8.01 5.94 -9.91
C MET A 147 -8.68 7.22 -10.40
N MET A 148 -9.64 7.12 -11.31
CA MET A 148 -10.41 8.28 -11.77
C MET A 148 -11.28 8.86 -10.65
N GLU A 149 -11.94 8.02 -9.87
CA GLU A 149 -12.78 8.43 -8.74
C GLU A 149 -12.01 9.27 -7.71
N TYR A 150 -10.77 8.90 -7.39
CA TYR A 150 -9.98 9.56 -6.34
C TYR A 150 -8.94 10.55 -6.87
N GLY A 151 -8.42 10.36 -8.08
CA GLY A 151 -7.37 11.19 -8.67
C GLY A 151 -7.86 12.50 -9.28
N PHE A 152 -9.16 12.58 -9.66
CA PHE A 152 -9.75 13.73 -10.33
C PHE A 152 -10.95 14.32 -9.58
N MET A 153 -11.11 14.06 -8.30
CA MET A 153 -12.25 14.54 -7.50
C MET A 153 -12.46 16.06 -7.61
N GLU A 154 -11.41 16.86 -7.58
CA GLU A 154 -11.53 18.31 -7.69
C GLU A 154 -12.01 18.81 -9.06
N GLU A 155 -11.68 18.12 -10.16
CA GLU A 155 -12.19 18.46 -11.50
C GLU A 155 -13.64 18.01 -11.67
N TYR A 156 -14.02 16.89 -11.06
CA TYR A 156 -15.37 16.37 -11.13
C TYR A 156 -16.35 17.25 -10.36
N GLU A 157 -16.00 17.74 -9.18
CA GLU A 157 -16.82 18.68 -8.40
C GLU A 157 -16.99 20.02 -9.13
N ARG A 158 -15.94 20.56 -9.73
CA ARG A 158 -16.03 21.81 -10.54
C ARG A 158 -16.94 21.66 -11.76
N THR A 159 -16.99 20.47 -12.39
CA THR A 159 -17.85 20.23 -13.57
C THR A 159 -19.30 19.95 -13.21
N THR A 160 -19.57 19.38 -12.04
CA THR A 160 -20.94 19.14 -11.56
C THR A 160 -21.60 20.39 -10.97
N ASP A 161 -20.86 21.23 -10.25
CA ASP A 161 -21.37 22.52 -9.74
C ASP A 161 -21.63 23.52 -10.87
N GLY A 162 -20.85 23.48 -11.96
CA GLY A 162 -21.06 24.31 -13.14
C GLY A 162 -22.32 23.93 -13.96
N LYS A 163 -22.80 22.70 -13.87
CA LYS A 163 -24.03 22.27 -14.55
C LYS A 163 -25.31 22.56 -13.76
N ASN A 164 -25.22 22.67 -12.43
CA ASN A 164 -26.36 23.02 -11.58
C ASN A 164 -26.59 24.55 -11.46
N ALA A 165 -25.64 25.38 -11.92
CA ALA A 165 -25.79 26.82 -11.94
C ALA A 165 -26.37 27.39 -13.26
N ALA A 166 -26.68 26.54 -14.23
CA ALA A 166 -27.18 26.90 -15.57
C ALA A 166 -28.55 26.29 -15.90
N ALA A 167 -29.35 25.88 -14.90
CA ALA A 167 -30.71 25.38 -15.07
C ALA A 167 -31.72 26.29 -14.37
#